data_613d445c6c9c6bb9fbfc339ab3aadfbb
#
_entry.id   613d445c6c9c6bb9fbfc339ab3aadfbb
#
_cell.length_a   1.000
_cell.length_b   1.000
_cell.length_c   1.000
_cell.angle_alpha   90.00
_cell.angle_beta   90.00
_cell.angle_gamma   90.00
#
_symmetry.space_group_name_H-M   'P 1'
#
loop_
_entity.id
_entity.type
_entity.pdbx_description
1 polymer ?
#
loop_
_entity_poly.entity_id
_entity_poly.type
_entity_poly.pdbx_seq_one_letter_code
_entity_poly.pdbx_strand_id
1 'polypeptide(L)'
;AGAISRLGAKPVFVDIESDSFNIDPHLIERAITPRTKAVIPVHLFGECADMAAINGIASRRGLRVIEDACQAIGAGQGERRAGVLADIGCFSFFPTKNLGGFGDGGLMTTDDDGLADALAMLRVHGSRVRYLHEAVGINSRLDALQAAVLHIKLKYLDQWTEGRRRN
;
A
#
# COMPACT_ATOMS: atom_id res chain seq x y z
N ALA A 1 0.40 11.09 -4.07
CA ALA A 1 -0.39 12.09 -4.83
C ALA A 1 -0.42 11.74 -6.34
N GLY A 2 0.72 11.43 -6.96
CA GLY A 2 0.83 11.19 -8.40
C GLY A 2 -0.09 10.10 -8.94
N ALA A 3 -0.19 8.95 -8.25
CA ALA A 3 -1.08 7.86 -8.64
C ALA A 3 -2.56 8.28 -8.64
N ILE A 4 -2.96 9.08 -7.66
CA ILE A 4 -4.33 9.62 -7.55
C ILE A 4 -4.63 10.55 -8.71
N SER A 5 -3.73 11.50 -8.98
CA SER A 5 -3.91 12.51 -10.03
C SER A 5 -3.94 11.90 -11.44
N ARG A 6 -3.17 10.84 -11.69
CA ARG A 6 -3.18 10.12 -12.99
C ARG A 6 -4.53 9.47 -13.31
N LEU A 7 -5.34 9.18 -12.31
CA LEU A 7 -6.70 8.67 -12.45
C LEU A 7 -7.76 9.76 -12.55
N GLY A 8 -7.37 11.04 -12.64
CA GLY A 8 -8.28 12.18 -12.66
C GLY A 8 -8.91 12.49 -11.31
N ALA A 9 -8.52 11.80 -10.25
CA ALA A 9 -8.97 12.09 -8.90
C ALA A 9 -8.15 13.23 -8.28
N LYS A 10 -8.77 14.00 -7.40
CA LYS A 10 -8.11 15.11 -6.68
C LYS A 10 -7.57 14.61 -5.35
N PRO A 11 -6.26 14.64 -5.12
CA PRO A 11 -5.70 14.39 -3.79
C PRO A 11 -6.04 15.55 -2.85
N VAL A 12 -6.45 15.20 -1.63
CA VAL A 12 -6.64 16.12 -0.52
C VAL A 12 -5.70 15.68 0.58
N PHE A 13 -4.81 16.57 0.99
CA PHE A 13 -3.85 16.27 2.04
C PHE A 13 -4.46 16.54 3.41
N VAL A 14 -4.10 15.68 4.37
CA VAL A 14 -4.36 15.82 5.79
C VAL A 14 -3.01 15.92 6.47
N ASP A 15 -2.91 16.79 7.47
CA ASP A 15 -1.66 17.00 8.20
C ASP A 15 -1.28 15.77 9.04
N ILE A 16 -0.07 15.76 9.52
CA ILE A 16 0.55 14.65 10.25
C ILE A 16 0.54 14.91 11.75
N GLU A 17 0.67 13.85 12.53
CA GLU A 17 1.02 13.92 13.94
C GLU A 17 2.48 14.34 14.11
N SER A 18 2.76 15.12 15.17
CA SER A 18 4.11 15.65 15.45
C SER A 18 5.14 14.56 15.79
N ASP A 19 4.70 13.45 16.33
CA ASP A 19 5.57 12.43 16.90
C ASP A 19 5.85 11.28 15.93
N SER A 20 4.78 10.77 15.27
CA SER A 20 4.85 9.65 14.33
C SER A 20 5.14 10.09 12.90
N PHE A 21 4.85 11.34 12.55
CA PHE A 21 4.81 11.88 11.19
C PHE A 21 3.83 11.14 10.26
N ASN A 22 3.00 10.27 10.80
CA ASN A 22 1.91 9.64 10.08
C ASN A 22 0.69 10.56 10.06
N ILE A 23 -0.27 10.27 9.16
CA ILE A 23 -1.50 11.06 9.04
C ILE A 23 -2.23 11.15 10.40
N ASP A 24 -2.62 12.37 10.81
CA ASP A 24 -3.41 12.59 12.02
C ASP A 24 -4.88 12.16 11.80
N PRO A 25 -5.36 11.09 12.44
CA PRO A 25 -6.72 10.61 12.26
C PRO A 25 -7.78 11.62 12.72
N HIS A 26 -7.45 12.49 13.67
CA HIS A 26 -8.40 13.54 14.16
C HIS A 26 -8.70 14.60 13.10
N LEU A 27 -7.83 14.75 12.11
CA LEU A 27 -8.00 15.71 11.03
C LEU A 27 -8.68 15.12 9.79
N ILE A 28 -8.78 13.80 9.66
CA ILE A 28 -9.34 13.12 8.48
C ILE A 28 -10.79 13.52 8.25
N GLU A 29 -11.63 13.50 9.29
CA GLU A 29 -13.07 13.80 9.15
C GLU A 29 -13.35 15.18 8.56
N ARG A 30 -12.51 16.18 8.85
CA ARG A 30 -12.64 17.55 8.32
C ARG A 30 -12.36 17.64 6.81
N ALA A 31 -11.56 16.69 6.29
CA ALA A 31 -11.19 16.64 4.88
C ALA A 31 -12.20 15.83 4.04
N ILE A 32 -13.09 15.05 4.68
CA ILE A 32 -14.07 14.21 4.00
C ILE A 32 -15.18 15.08 3.38
N THR A 33 -15.50 14.78 2.14
CA THR A 33 -16.62 15.36 1.38
C THR A 33 -17.45 14.24 0.74
N PRO A 34 -18.66 14.53 0.22
CA PRO A 34 -19.44 13.53 -0.53
C PRO A 34 -18.71 12.94 -1.76
N ARG A 35 -17.65 13.59 -2.21
CA ARG A 35 -16.81 13.10 -3.33
C ARG A 35 -15.63 12.25 -2.89
N THR A 36 -15.33 12.18 -1.59
CA THR A 36 -14.25 11.35 -1.07
C THR A 36 -14.54 9.87 -1.32
N LYS A 37 -13.58 9.12 -1.82
CA LYS A 37 -13.72 7.69 -2.15
C LYS A 37 -12.84 6.80 -1.29
N ALA A 38 -11.67 7.28 -0.91
CA ALA A 38 -10.70 6.50 -0.15
C ALA A 38 -9.81 7.38 0.71
N VAL A 39 -9.21 6.76 1.71
CA VAL A 39 -8.11 7.32 2.52
C VAL A 39 -6.86 6.49 2.21
N ILE A 40 -5.72 7.16 2.06
CA ILE A 40 -4.43 6.50 1.82
C ILE A 40 -3.48 6.90 2.96
N PRO A 41 -3.47 6.18 4.08
CA PRO A 41 -2.47 6.37 5.12
C PRO A 41 -1.12 5.84 4.63
N VAL A 42 -0.05 6.55 4.99
CA VAL A 42 1.33 6.10 4.80
C VAL A 42 1.85 5.56 6.12
N HIS A 43 2.54 4.44 6.09
CA HIS A 43 3.27 3.87 7.23
C HIS A 43 4.72 4.35 7.15
N LEU A 44 4.93 5.58 7.61
CA LEU A 44 6.19 6.28 7.41
C LEU A 44 7.30 5.66 8.27
N PHE A 45 8.49 5.53 7.69
CA PHE A 45 9.70 4.99 8.32
C PHE A 45 9.55 3.60 8.96
N GLY A 46 8.47 2.87 8.60
CA GLY A 46 8.20 1.54 9.15
C GLY A 46 7.31 1.54 10.39
N GLU A 47 6.75 2.69 10.76
CA GLU A 47 5.74 2.82 11.80
C GLU A 47 4.33 2.86 11.18
N CYS A 48 3.43 1.98 11.66
CA CYS A 48 2.06 1.98 11.17
C CYS A 48 1.31 3.22 11.66
N ALA A 49 0.60 3.89 10.77
CA ALA A 49 -0.40 4.90 11.15
C ALA A 49 -1.45 4.26 12.08
N ASP A 50 -2.20 5.06 12.83
CA ASP A 50 -3.29 4.55 13.68
C ASP A 50 -4.43 3.98 12.81
N MET A 51 -4.24 2.74 12.38
CA MET A 51 -5.19 2.06 11.50
C MET A 51 -6.52 1.76 12.18
N ALA A 52 -6.54 1.65 13.51
CA ALA A 52 -7.78 1.42 14.26
C ALA A 52 -8.70 2.64 14.14
N ALA A 53 -8.15 3.84 14.39
CA ALA A 53 -8.89 5.10 14.25
C ALA A 53 -9.28 5.37 12.80
N ILE A 54 -8.34 5.19 11.84
CA ILE A 54 -8.58 5.42 10.41
C ILE A 54 -9.68 4.50 9.86
N ASN A 55 -9.61 3.19 10.13
CA ASN A 55 -10.62 2.23 9.70
C ASN A 55 -11.98 2.52 10.34
N GLY A 56 -12.00 2.95 11.60
CA GLY A 56 -13.23 3.38 12.26
C GLY A 56 -13.89 4.56 11.55
N ILE A 57 -13.13 5.57 11.15
CA ILE A 57 -13.63 6.72 10.39
C ILE A 57 -14.10 6.27 9.00
N ALA A 58 -13.29 5.50 8.29
CA ALA A 58 -13.59 5.03 6.95
C ALA A 58 -14.90 4.20 6.92
N SER A 59 -15.07 3.28 7.86
CA SER A 59 -16.27 2.46 8.00
C SER A 59 -17.53 3.31 8.21
N ARG A 60 -17.49 4.29 9.12
CA ARG A 60 -18.63 5.20 9.36
C ARG A 60 -19.00 6.04 8.14
N ARG A 61 -18.05 6.31 7.27
CA ARG A 61 -18.19 7.18 6.09
C ARG A 61 -18.32 6.40 4.77
N GLY A 62 -18.29 5.06 4.81
CA GLY A 62 -18.36 4.20 3.61
C GLY A 62 -17.17 4.41 2.67
N LEU A 63 -15.98 4.68 3.21
CA LEU A 63 -14.75 4.91 2.45
C LEU A 63 -13.90 3.64 2.42
N ARG A 64 -13.11 3.50 1.36
CA ARG A 64 -12.05 2.48 1.27
C ARG A 64 -10.75 3.01 1.89
N VAL A 65 -9.93 2.09 2.39
CA VAL A 65 -8.61 2.42 2.93
C VAL A 65 -7.54 1.64 2.17
N ILE A 66 -6.51 2.35 1.70
CA ILE A 66 -5.38 1.77 0.98
C ILE A 66 -4.11 2.09 1.78
N GLU A 67 -3.47 1.07 2.32
CA GLU A 67 -2.20 1.24 3.04
C GLU A 67 -1.06 1.54 2.05
N ASP A 68 -0.37 2.64 2.22
CA ASP A 68 0.96 2.84 1.63
C ASP A 68 2.01 2.29 2.61
N ALA A 69 2.29 1.00 2.50
CA ALA A 69 3.27 0.29 3.31
C ALA A 69 4.66 0.22 2.62
N CYS A 70 4.94 1.14 1.68
CA CYS A 70 6.19 1.14 0.89
C CYS A 70 7.47 1.31 1.72
N GLN A 71 7.36 1.68 2.99
CA GLN A 71 8.48 1.74 3.93
C GLN A 71 8.31 0.82 5.14
N ALA A 72 7.26 -0.01 5.16
CA ALA A 72 6.81 -0.71 6.36
C ALA A 72 6.70 -2.23 6.20
N ILE A 73 7.47 -2.83 5.28
CA ILE A 73 7.49 -4.28 5.16
C ILE A 73 7.99 -4.92 6.46
N GLY A 74 7.19 -5.84 7.02
CA GLY A 74 7.48 -6.47 8.31
C GLY A 74 7.00 -5.68 9.54
N ALA A 75 6.54 -4.42 9.38
CA ALA A 75 5.86 -3.68 10.45
C ALA A 75 4.48 -4.28 10.78
N GLY A 76 3.89 -3.86 11.89
CA GLY A 76 2.56 -4.32 12.26
C GLY A 76 1.97 -3.52 13.41
N GLN A 77 0.68 -3.71 13.63
CA GLN A 77 -0.10 -3.15 14.73
C GLN A 77 -0.85 -4.28 15.43
N GLY A 78 -0.54 -4.52 16.70
CA GLY A 78 -1.02 -5.71 17.42
C GLY A 78 -0.49 -7.00 16.75
N GLU A 79 -1.37 -7.94 16.49
CA GLU A 79 -1.03 -9.21 15.84
C GLU A 79 -1.06 -9.15 14.30
N ARG A 80 -1.55 -8.06 13.72
CA ARG A 80 -1.69 -7.90 12.27
C ARG A 80 -0.49 -7.16 11.69
N ARG A 81 -0.08 -7.57 10.49
CA ARG A 81 1.03 -6.95 9.75
C ARG A 81 0.53 -5.80 8.87
N ALA A 82 1.40 -4.82 8.61
CA ALA A 82 1.18 -3.84 7.56
C ALA A 82 0.91 -4.55 6.23
N GLY A 83 0.00 -4.01 5.45
CA GLY A 83 -0.48 -4.58 4.19
C GLY A 83 -1.72 -5.45 4.31
N VAL A 84 -2.18 -5.78 5.55
CA VAL A 84 -3.44 -6.47 5.80
C VAL A 84 -4.28 -5.77 6.88
N LEU A 85 -3.97 -4.50 7.14
CA LEU A 85 -4.67 -3.68 8.13
C LEU A 85 -5.90 -2.98 7.56
N ALA A 86 -6.02 -2.93 6.22
CA ALA A 86 -7.10 -2.26 5.51
C ALA A 86 -7.58 -3.04 4.27
N ASP A 87 -8.31 -2.39 3.33
CA ASP A 87 -8.84 -3.06 2.12
C ASP A 87 -7.73 -3.51 1.17
N ILE A 88 -6.69 -2.68 0.99
CA ILE A 88 -5.55 -2.96 0.11
C ILE A 88 -4.27 -2.49 0.81
N GLY A 89 -3.23 -3.29 0.77
CA GLY A 89 -1.88 -2.91 1.14
C GLY A 89 -0.98 -2.75 -0.09
N CYS A 90 -0.10 -1.74 -0.09
CA CYS A 90 0.85 -1.47 -1.17
C CYS A 90 2.28 -1.47 -0.63
N PHE A 91 3.15 -2.26 -1.25
CA PHE A 91 4.57 -2.35 -0.93
C PHE A 91 5.43 -1.93 -2.12
N SER A 92 6.60 -1.41 -1.83
CA SER A 92 7.62 -1.06 -2.83
C SER A 92 8.83 -1.99 -2.69
N PHE A 93 9.32 -2.47 -3.83
CA PHE A 93 10.57 -3.19 -3.94
C PHE A 93 11.66 -2.36 -4.63
N PHE A 94 11.50 -1.02 -4.63
CA PHE A 94 12.55 -0.13 -5.11
C PHE A 94 13.89 -0.48 -4.42
N PRO A 95 15.06 -0.40 -5.09
CA PRO A 95 16.33 -0.95 -4.60
C PRO A 95 16.75 -0.52 -3.20
N THR A 96 16.35 0.68 -2.75
CA THR A 96 16.71 1.21 -1.42
C THR A 96 15.77 0.74 -0.29
N LYS A 97 14.70 0.00 -0.62
CA LYS A 97 13.75 -0.50 0.39
C LYS A 97 14.34 -1.65 1.18
N ASN A 98 13.78 -1.92 2.37
CA ASN A 98 14.22 -3.02 3.24
C ASN A 98 14.25 -4.36 2.51
N LEU A 99 13.26 -4.60 1.65
CA LEU A 99 13.26 -5.69 0.67
C LEU A 99 13.27 -5.05 -0.73
N GLY A 100 14.45 -4.66 -1.21
CA GLY A 100 14.60 -4.05 -2.53
C GLY A 100 15.06 -5.04 -3.60
N GLY A 101 14.51 -4.93 -4.80
CA GLY A 101 14.99 -5.61 -6.01
C GLY A 101 16.24 -4.93 -6.59
N PHE A 102 16.63 -5.32 -7.81
CA PHE A 102 17.66 -4.66 -8.61
C PHE A 102 17.09 -3.62 -9.58
N GLY A 103 15.82 -3.30 -9.44
CA GLY A 103 15.07 -2.32 -10.23
C GLY A 103 13.71 -2.09 -9.60
N ASP A 104 12.81 -1.47 -10.35
CA ASP A 104 11.45 -1.18 -9.87
C ASP A 104 10.66 -2.48 -9.64
N GLY A 105 9.80 -2.43 -8.65
CA GLY A 105 8.88 -3.51 -8.31
C GLY A 105 8.00 -3.11 -7.13
N GLY A 106 6.92 -3.87 -6.96
CA GLY A 106 5.98 -3.69 -5.86
C GLY A 106 5.06 -4.88 -5.70
N LEU A 107 4.29 -4.85 -4.63
CA LEU A 107 3.29 -5.85 -4.31
C LEU A 107 2.04 -5.14 -3.79
N MET A 108 0.88 -5.67 -4.15
CA MET A 108 -0.39 -5.32 -3.53
C MET A 108 -0.95 -6.54 -2.81
N THR A 109 -1.57 -6.32 -1.65
CA THR A 109 -2.21 -7.33 -0.82
C THR A 109 -3.64 -6.95 -0.53
N THR A 110 -4.54 -7.92 -0.42
CA THR A 110 -5.92 -7.75 -0.01
C THR A 110 -6.50 -9.08 0.46
N ASP A 111 -7.46 -9.03 1.38
CA ASP A 111 -8.24 -10.18 1.83
C ASP A 111 -9.60 -10.30 1.07
N ASP A 112 -9.88 -9.38 0.14
CA ASP A 112 -11.09 -9.37 -0.69
C ASP A 112 -10.80 -10.00 -2.06
N ASP A 113 -11.44 -11.15 -2.35
CA ASP A 113 -11.25 -11.89 -3.60
C ASP A 113 -11.62 -11.05 -4.84
N GLY A 114 -12.64 -10.19 -4.74
CA GLY A 114 -13.06 -9.32 -5.83
C GLY A 114 -12.02 -8.23 -6.14
N LEU A 115 -11.42 -7.65 -5.09
CA LEU A 115 -10.31 -6.72 -5.25
C LEU A 115 -9.06 -7.43 -5.78
N ALA A 116 -8.75 -8.64 -5.31
CA ALA A 116 -7.61 -9.41 -5.79
C ALA A 116 -7.73 -9.70 -7.30
N ASP A 117 -8.91 -10.13 -7.76
CA ASP A 117 -9.19 -10.38 -9.18
C ASP A 117 -9.09 -9.10 -10.02
N ALA A 118 -9.66 -7.99 -9.54
CA ALA A 118 -9.60 -6.70 -10.22
C ALA A 118 -8.15 -6.19 -10.34
N LEU A 119 -7.36 -6.27 -9.26
CA LEU A 119 -5.95 -5.89 -9.26
C LEU A 119 -5.11 -6.76 -10.21
N ALA A 120 -5.34 -8.08 -10.21
CA ALA A 120 -4.68 -9.01 -11.12
C ALA A 120 -4.99 -8.69 -12.59
N MET A 121 -6.25 -8.38 -12.92
CA MET A 121 -6.69 -7.98 -14.25
C MET A 121 -6.06 -6.65 -14.67
N LEU A 122 -6.14 -5.61 -13.83
CA LEU A 122 -5.61 -4.28 -14.13
C LEU A 122 -4.10 -4.28 -14.36
N ARG A 123 -3.36 -5.13 -13.65
CA ARG A 123 -1.91 -5.31 -13.76
C ARG A 123 -1.46 -5.81 -15.14
N VAL A 124 -2.34 -6.45 -15.89
CA VAL A 124 -2.07 -7.02 -17.22
C VAL A 124 -2.97 -6.40 -18.30
N HIS A 125 -2.94 -5.08 -18.39
CA HIS A 125 -3.68 -4.31 -19.40
C HIS A 125 -5.21 -4.42 -19.33
N GLY A 126 -5.79 -4.74 -18.17
CA GLY A 126 -7.24 -4.91 -18.01
C GLY A 126 -7.78 -6.19 -18.65
N SER A 127 -7.01 -7.26 -18.63
CA SER A 127 -7.34 -8.53 -19.29
C SER A 127 -7.27 -9.70 -18.31
N ARG A 128 -8.34 -10.52 -18.27
CA ARG A 128 -8.33 -11.83 -17.61
C ARG A 128 -7.97 -12.95 -18.58
N VAL A 129 -8.43 -12.81 -19.81
CA VAL A 129 -8.14 -13.75 -20.89
C VAL A 129 -7.27 -13.05 -21.93
N ARG A 130 -6.21 -13.70 -22.37
CA ARG A 130 -5.26 -13.16 -23.33
C ARG A 130 -5.98 -12.59 -24.56
N TYR A 131 -5.65 -11.34 -24.90
CA TYR A 131 -6.24 -10.54 -26.00
C TYR A 131 -7.70 -10.08 -25.79
N LEU A 132 -8.32 -10.38 -24.65
CA LEU A 132 -9.64 -9.86 -24.30
C LEU A 132 -9.50 -8.82 -23.17
N HIS A 133 -9.67 -7.55 -23.50
CA HIS A 133 -9.53 -6.43 -22.57
C HIS A 133 -10.92 -5.97 -22.10
N GLU A 134 -11.16 -6.07 -20.79
CA GLU A 134 -12.42 -5.69 -20.16
C GLU A 134 -12.37 -4.27 -19.58
N ALA A 135 -11.17 -3.76 -19.30
CA ALA A 135 -10.93 -2.44 -18.77
C ALA A 135 -9.61 -1.86 -19.28
N VAL A 136 -9.42 -0.56 -19.07
CA VAL A 136 -8.11 0.07 -19.29
C VAL A 136 -7.21 -0.23 -18.10
N GLY A 137 -6.21 -1.05 -18.30
CA GLY A 137 -5.18 -1.39 -17.32
C GLY A 137 -3.80 -1.00 -17.81
N ILE A 138 -2.78 -1.40 -17.06
CA ILE A 138 -1.38 -1.11 -17.36
C ILE A 138 -0.55 -2.40 -17.36
N ASN A 139 0.66 -2.37 -17.92
CA ASN A 139 1.65 -3.40 -17.65
C ASN A 139 2.40 -3.05 -16.35
N SER A 140 2.02 -3.69 -15.26
CA SER A 140 2.69 -3.57 -13.96
C SER A 140 2.99 -4.93 -13.34
N ARG A 141 3.49 -5.84 -14.17
CA ARG A 141 3.96 -7.16 -13.73
C ARG A 141 5.33 -7.04 -13.07
N LEU A 142 5.61 -7.92 -12.12
CA LEU A 142 6.95 -8.09 -11.58
C LEU A 142 7.76 -8.99 -12.52
N ASP A 143 8.93 -8.54 -12.96
CA ASP A 143 9.82 -9.32 -13.80
C ASP A 143 10.37 -10.53 -13.03
N ALA A 144 10.52 -11.68 -13.73
CA ALA A 144 10.98 -12.92 -13.12
C ALA A 144 12.39 -12.79 -12.50
N LEU A 145 13.27 -11.96 -13.10
CA LEU A 145 14.59 -11.68 -12.54
C LEU A 145 14.48 -10.94 -11.20
N GLN A 146 13.60 -9.92 -11.11
CA GLN A 146 13.37 -9.21 -9.87
C GLN A 146 12.74 -10.12 -8.80
N ALA A 147 11.79 -10.96 -9.20
CA ALA A 147 11.17 -11.94 -8.30
C ALA A 147 12.21 -12.93 -7.73
N ALA A 148 13.16 -13.40 -8.54
CA ALA A 148 14.23 -14.28 -8.09
C ALA A 148 15.15 -13.61 -7.07
N VAL A 149 15.53 -12.34 -7.31
CA VAL A 149 16.31 -11.53 -6.35
C VAL A 149 15.58 -11.37 -5.04
N LEU A 150 14.30 -10.98 -5.10
CA LEU A 150 13.47 -10.77 -3.92
C LEU A 150 13.26 -12.07 -3.13
N HIS A 151 13.06 -13.20 -3.82
CA HIS A 151 12.91 -14.52 -3.19
C HIS A 151 14.15 -14.92 -2.38
N ILE A 152 15.34 -14.61 -2.86
CA ILE A 152 16.59 -14.86 -2.13
C ILE A 152 16.69 -13.92 -0.92
N LYS A 153 16.45 -12.62 -1.13
CA LYS A 153 16.59 -11.57 -0.10
C LYS A 153 15.55 -11.70 1.01
N LEU A 154 14.36 -12.17 0.70
CA LEU A 154 13.26 -12.35 1.67
C LEU A 154 13.68 -13.21 2.87
N LYS A 155 14.53 -14.21 2.65
CA LYS A 155 15.05 -15.10 3.72
C LYS A 155 15.86 -14.36 4.79
N TYR A 156 16.37 -13.18 4.46
CA TYR A 156 17.23 -12.38 5.34
C TYR A 156 16.51 -11.14 5.91
N LEU A 157 15.25 -10.91 5.51
CA LEU A 157 14.52 -9.68 5.84
C LEU A 157 14.44 -9.43 7.34
N ASP A 158 14.09 -10.46 8.12
CA ASP A 158 13.93 -10.33 9.58
C ASP A 158 15.27 -10.01 10.25
N GLN A 159 16.34 -10.68 9.82
CA GLN A 159 17.70 -10.41 10.32
C GLN A 159 18.13 -8.97 10.03
N TRP A 160 17.85 -8.48 8.82
CA TRP A 160 18.20 -7.10 8.45
C TRP A 160 17.34 -6.08 9.20
N THR A 161 16.07 -6.36 9.39
CA THR A 161 15.16 -5.49 10.15
C THR A 161 15.62 -5.38 11.60
N GLU A 162 15.98 -6.51 12.20
CA GLU A 162 16.51 -6.52 13.56
C GLU A 162 17.87 -5.79 13.66
N GLY A 163 18.72 -5.92 12.65
CA GLY A 163 19.97 -5.15 12.55
C GLY A 163 19.73 -3.64 12.52
N ARG A 164 18.71 -3.17 11.80
CA ARG A 164 18.34 -1.74 11.74
C ARG A 164 17.77 -1.22 13.06
N ARG A 165 17.00 -2.04 13.79
CA ARG A 165 16.44 -1.66 15.10
C ARG A 165 17.52 -1.47 16.18
N ARG A 166 18.69 -2.10 16.03
CA ARG A 166 19.80 -2.00 16.97
C ARG A 166 20.73 -0.82 16.72
N ASN A 167 20.67 -0.20 15.56
CA ASN A 167 21.48 0.97 15.20
C ASN A 167 20.73 2.27 15.48
#